data_3fac672ba86599a5d329b9727c6fae92
#
_entry.id   3fac672ba86599a5d329b9727c6fae92
#
_cell.length_a   1.000
_cell.length_b   1.000
_cell.length_c   1.000
_cell.angle_alpha   90.00
_cell.angle_beta   90.00
_cell.angle_gamma   90.00
#
_symmetry.space_group_name_H-M   'P 1'
#
loop_
_entity.id
_entity.type
_entity.pdbx_description
1 polymer ?
#
loop_
_entity_poly.entity_id
_entity_poly.type
_entity_poly.pdbx_seq_one_letter_code
_entity_poly.pdbx_strand_id
1 'polypeptide(L)'
;MPGFYLRRPISICDCEIGENGALEIIYKVVGHGTEAMAQAPVGAALDLLLGLGNGYDLTVETARPLLAGGGVGAPPLYWLCKRLIALGKRPRVV
;
A
#
# COMPACT_ATOMS: atom_id res chain seq x y z
N MET A 1 14.38 12.39 0.20
CA MET A 1 14.67 12.95 -1.13
C MET A 1 15.07 14.41 -0.97
N PRO A 2 16.27 14.78 -1.41
CA PRO A 2 16.71 16.17 -1.32
C PRO A 2 15.78 17.09 -2.11
N GLY A 3 15.55 18.29 -1.57
CA GLY A 3 14.69 19.29 -2.21
C GLY A 3 13.20 19.14 -1.95
N PHE A 4 12.77 18.12 -1.16
CA PHE A 4 11.36 17.92 -0.83
C PHE A 4 11.19 17.94 0.69
N TYR A 5 10.32 18.82 1.17
CA TYR A 5 10.09 19.02 2.61
C TYR A 5 8.99 18.13 3.17
N LEU A 6 8.04 17.71 2.35
CA LEU A 6 6.90 16.92 2.78
C LEU A 6 6.98 15.50 2.21
N ARG A 7 6.70 14.52 3.06
CA ARG A 7 6.52 13.14 2.63
C ARG A 7 5.23 12.99 1.84
N ARG A 8 5.22 12.01 0.96
CA ARG A 8 4.03 11.70 0.16
C ARG A 8 3.29 10.53 0.79
N PRO A 9 1.97 10.64 1.01
CA PRO A 9 1.17 9.53 1.51
C PRO A 9 0.97 8.51 0.39
N ILE A 10 1.32 7.26 0.66
CA ILE A 10 1.17 6.16 -0.30
C ILE A 10 0.71 4.94 0.48
N SER A 11 -0.34 4.29 -0.02
CA SER A 11 -0.86 3.07 0.58
C SER A 11 -0.01 1.86 0.18
N ILE A 12 0.05 0.89 1.08
CA ILE A 12 0.80 -0.35 0.85
C ILE A 12 -0.01 -1.27 -0.07
N CYS A 13 0.62 -1.75 -1.14
CA CYS A 13 0.04 -2.77 -2.01
C CYS A 13 0.24 -4.16 -1.45
N ASP A 14 1.47 -4.48 -1.05
CA ASP A 14 1.82 -5.78 -0.47
C ASP A 14 2.97 -5.61 0.53
N CYS A 15 3.16 -6.61 1.36
CA CYS A 15 4.14 -6.55 2.42
C CYS A 15 4.67 -7.95 2.73
N GLU A 16 5.97 -8.09 2.86
CA GLU A 16 6.62 -9.27 3.43
C GLU A 16 7.12 -8.95 4.82
N ILE A 17 6.67 -9.73 5.81
CA ILE A 17 7.03 -9.53 7.22
C ILE A 17 8.23 -10.40 7.56
N GLY A 18 9.21 -9.86 8.28
CA GLY A 18 10.40 -10.58 8.72
C GLY A 18 11.65 -9.69 8.75
N GLU A 19 12.81 -10.28 9.05
CA GLU A 19 14.08 -9.55 9.15
C GLU A 19 14.47 -8.88 7.84
N ASN A 20 14.19 -9.54 6.71
CA ASN A 20 14.40 -9.00 5.37
C ASN A 20 13.07 -8.62 4.73
N GLY A 21 12.22 -7.97 5.51
CA GLY A 21 10.91 -7.56 5.06
C GLY A 21 10.95 -6.62 3.87
N ALA A 22 9.89 -6.61 3.09
CA ALA A 22 9.76 -5.76 1.93
C ALA A 22 8.36 -5.16 1.86
N LEU A 23 8.29 -3.93 1.38
CA LEU A 23 7.04 -3.26 1.07
C LEU A 23 6.94 -3.10 -0.43
N GLU A 24 5.77 -3.40 -0.97
CA GLU A 24 5.46 -3.12 -2.36
C GLU A 24 4.43 -2.01 -2.42
N ILE A 25 4.72 -0.97 -3.17
CA ILE A 25 3.81 0.13 -3.40
C ILE A 25 3.59 0.31 -4.89
N ILE A 26 2.39 0.75 -5.25
CA ILE A 26 2.07 1.17 -6.61
C ILE A 26 1.51 2.58 -6.48
N TYR A 27 2.08 3.52 -7.21
CA TYR A 27 1.68 4.90 -7.14
C TYR A 27 1.60 5.52 -8.53
N LYS A 28 0.81 6.58 -8.63
CA LYS A 28 0.70 7.37 -9.85
C LYS A 28 1.63 8.57 -9.74
N VAL A 29 2.35 8.85 -10.82
CA VAL A 29 3.18 10.05 -10.88
C VAL A 29 2.27 11.25 -11.11
N VAL A 30 2.14 12.10 -10.08
CA VAL A 30 1.21 13.24 -10.09
C VAL A 30 1.87 14.58 -9.76
N GLY A 31 3.16 14.58 -9.47
CA GLY A 31 3.87 15.80 -9.10
C GLY A 31 5.37 15.56 -9.03
N HIS A 32 6.11 16.61 -8.62
CA HIS A 32 7.57 16.54 -8.61
C HIS A 32 8.11 15.48 -7.65
N GLY A 33 7.49 15.29 -6.50
CA GLY A 33 7.91 14.28 -5.52
C GLY A 33 7.80 12.86 -6.08
N THR A 34 6.65 12.51 -6.62
CA THR A 34 6.44 11.18 -7.20
C THR A 34 7.22 10.99 -8.49
N GLU A 35 7.44 12.05 -9.27
CA GLU A 35 8.32 12.00 -10.44
C GLU A 35 9.77 11.67 -10.03
N ALA A 36 10.28 12.32 -8.99
CA ALA A 36 11.61 12.02 -8.47
C ALA A 36 11.72 10.58 -7.95
N MET A 37 10.67 10.07 -7.31
CA MET A 37 10.62 8.66 -6.89
C MET A 37 10.70 7.72 -8.09
N ALA A 38 9.97 8.02 -9.15
CA ALA A 38 9.96 7.18 -10.36
C ALA A 38 11.33 7.12 -11.05
N GLN A 39 12.14 8.15 -10.88
CA GLN A 39 13.49 8.22 -11.45
C GLN A 39 14.58 7.67 -10.54
N ALA A 40 14.25 7.30 -9.31
CA ALA A 40 15.21 6.75 -8.38
C ALA A 40 15.75 5.40 -8.87
N PRO A 41 17.08 5.20 -8.86
CA PRO A 41 17.66 3.93 -9.32
C PRO A 41 17.39 2.81 -8.32
N VAL A 42 17.45 1.58 -8.80
CA VAL A 42 17.42 0.40 -7.96
C VAL A 42 18.59 0.46 -6.96
N GLY A 43 18.31 0.20 -5.70
CA GLY A 43 19.29 0.29 -4.63
C GLY A 43 19.33 1.65 -3.94
N ALA A 44 18.58 2.64 -4.43
CA ALA A 44 18.47 3.93 -3.74
C ALA A 44 17.80 3.75 -2.37
N ALA A 45 18.30 4.49 -1.37
CA ALA A 45 17.69 4.51 -0.05
C ALA A 45 16.55 5.54 -0.01
N LEU A 46 15.42 5.16 0.57
CA LEU A 46 14.27 6.03 0.78
C LEU A 46 14.00 6.20 2.27
N ASP A 47 13.59 7.39 2.65
CA ASP A 47 13.20 7.69 4.02
C ASP A 47 11.69 7.46 4.15
N LEU A 48 11.31 6.53 5.03
CA LEU A 48 9.92 6.13 5.23
C LEU A 48 9.45 6.47 6.63
N LEU A 49 8.22 6.94 6.73
CA LEU A 49 7.52 7.08 8.00
C LEU A 49 6.36 6.08 8.01
N LEU A 50 6.48 5.04 8.84
CA LEU A 50 5.55 3.93 8.91
C LEU A 50 4.64 4.03 10.14
N GLY A 51 3.60 3.22 10.16
CA GLY A 51 2.69 3.14 11.30
C GLY A 51 1.74 4.33 11.39
N LEU A 52 1.45 4.97 10.27
CA LEU A 52 0.59 6.13 10.21
C LEU A 52 -0.84 5.76 9.81
N GLY A 53 -1.76 6.62 10.22
CA GLY A 53 -3.16 6.52 9.83
C GLY A 53 -3.88 5.34 10.46
N ASN A 54 -5.05 5.06 9.93
CA ASN A 54 -5.89 3.94 10.34
C ASN A 54 -6.04 3.00 9.15
N GLY A 55 -5.80 1.71 9.38
CA GLY A 55 -6.01 0.70 8.36
C GLY A 55 -7.49 0.37 8.15
N TYR A 56 -7.75 -0.59 7.30
CA TYR A 56 -9.10 -1.12 7.12
C TYR A 56 -9.54 -1.88 8.37
N ASP A 57 -10.83 -1.84 8.64
CA ASP A 57 -11.43 -2.61 9.73
C ASP A 57 -11.54 -4.09 9.32
N LEU A 58 -10.71 -4.93 9.92
CA LEU A 58 -10.70 -6.36 9.67
C LEU A 58 -11.67 -7.13 10.57
N THR A 59 -12.35 -6.44 11.50
CA THR A 59 -13.27 -7.06 12.46
C THR A 59 -14.69 -7.17 11.95
N VAL A 60 -14.95 -6.76 10.70
CA VAL A 60 -16.29 -6.90 10.11
C VAL A 60 -16.76 -8.35 10.11
N GLU A 61 -18.00 -8.57 10.47
CA GLU A 61 -18.54 -9.92 10.68
C GLU A 61 -18.93 -10.65 9.38
N THR A 62 -18.96 -9.95 8.25
CA THR A 62 -19.32 -10.58 6.99
C THR A 62 -18.28 -11.61 6.53
N ALA A 63 -18.75 -12.77 6.08
CA ALA A 63 -17.87 -13.80 5.51
C ALA A 63 -17.44 -13.50 4.06
N ARG A 64 -18.17 -12.62 3.39
CA ARG A 64 -17.92 -12.27 1.97
C ARG A 64 -17.86 -10.76 1.78
N PRO A 65 -16.80 -10.09 2.28
CA PRO A 65 -16.68 -8.65 2.09
C PRO A 65 -16.48 -8.30 0.63
N LEU A 66 -17.08 -7.19 0.21
CA LEU A 66 -16.91 -6.65 -1.14
C LEU A 66 -15.84 -5.55 -1.10
N LEU A 67 -14.82 -5.70 -1.93
CA LEU A 67 -13.75 -4.73 -2.08
C LEU A 67 -13.89 -4.06 -3.44
N ALA A 68 -14.00 -2.75 -3.44
CA ALA A 68 -14.15 -1.98 -4.67
C ALA A 68 -13.04 -0.95 -4.78
N GLY A 69 -12.37 -0.90 -5.92
CA GLY A 69 -11.32 0.07 -6.16
C GLY A 69 -11.17 0.39 -7.63
N GLY A 70 -10.73 1.60 -7.94
CA GLY A 70 -10.47 2.03 -9.30
C GLY A 70 -9.14 2.79 -9.36
N GLY A 71 -8.41 2.65 -10.47
CA GLY A 71 -7.13 3.29 -10.64
C GLY A 71 -6.16 2.96 -9.52
N VAL A 72 -5.59 3.96 -8.86
CA VAL A 72 -4.64 3.78 -7.77
C VAL A 72 -5.30 3.36 -6.45
N GLY A 73 -6.62 3.26 -6.40
CA GLY A 73 -7.33 2.70 -5.25
C GLY A 73 -7.35 1.17 -5.24
N ALA A 74 -7.03 0.52 -6.36
CA ALA A 74 -7.00 -0.93 -6.45
C ALA A 74 -5.77 -1.58 -5.77
N PRO A 75 -4.53 -1.08 -5.91
CA PRO A 75 -3.36 -1.70 -5.30
C PRO A 75 -3.46 -1.96 -3.80
N PRO A 76 -3.94 -1.02 -2.95
CA PRO A 76 -4.07 -1.30 -1.51
C PRO A 76 -5.08 -2.40 -1.19
N LEU A 77 -5.98 -2.75 -2.08
CA LEU A 77 -6.92 -3.85 -1.87
C LEU A 77 -6.24 -5.21 -1.96
N TYR A 78 -5.09 -5.31 -2.60
CA TYR A 78 -4.35 -6.57 -2.72
C TYR A 78 -3.93 -7.10 -1.35
N TRP A 79 -3.28 -6.28 -0.54
CA TRP A 79 -2.88 -6.65 0.81
C TRP A 79 -4.09 -6.91 1.71
N LEU A 80 -5.12 -6.06 1.61
CA LEU A 80 -6.36 -6.25 2.35
C LEU A 80 -7.01 -7.60 2.00
N CYS A 81 -7.08 -7.95 0.73
CA CYS A 81 -7.62 -9.23 0.27
C CYS A 81 -6.87 -10.41 0.88
N LYS A 82 -5.53 -10.36 0.85
CA LYS A 82 -4.69 -11.40 1.45
C LYS A 82 -4.95 -11.55 2.95
N ARG A 83 -5.11 -10.43 3.66
CA ARG A 83 -5.39 -10.44 5.10
C ARG A 83 -6.76 -11.04 5.40
N LEU A 84 -7.76 -10.70 4.60
CA LEU A 84 -9.11 -11.24 4.79
C LEU A 84 -9.17 -12.73 4.51
N ILE A 85 -8.46 -13.20 3.49
CA ILE A 85 -8.35 -14.63 3.19
C ILE A 85 -7.68 -15.37 4.35
N ALA A 86 -6.64 -14.80 4.93
CA ALA A 86 -5.95 -15.37 6.08
C ALA A 86 -6.87 -15.49 7.32
N LEU A 87 -7.91 -14.65 7.41
CA LEU A 87 -8.92 -14.71 8.47
C LEU A 87 -10.07 -15.65 8.13
N GLY A 88 -10.00 -16.40 7.03
CA GLY A 88 -11.02 -17.35 6.62
C GLY A 88 -12.18 -16.74 5.84
N LYS A 89 -12.08 -15.49 5.44
CA LYS A 89 -13.11 -14.80 4.67
C LYS A 89 -12.95 -15.03 3.18
N ARG A 90 -14.00 -14.77 2.42
CA ARG A 90 -14.00 -14.88 0.96
C ARG A 90 -14.31 -13.52 0.33
N PRO A 91 -13.34 -12.61 0.26
CA PRO A 91 -13.58 -11.30 -0.32
C PRO A 91 -13.84 -11.39 -1.82
N ARG A 92 -14.69 -10.49 -2.28
CA ARG A 92 -14.94 -10.27 -3.71
C ARG A 92 -14.36 -8.91 -4.08
N VAL A 93 -13.57 -8.87 -5.14
CA VAL A 93 -12.92 -7.63 -5.61
C VAL A 93 -13.53 -7.23 -6.95
N VAL A 94 -13.89 -5.98 -7.06
CA VAL A 94 -14.43 -5.40 -8.29
C VAL A 94 -13.69 -4.12 -8.67
#